data_d639da9421c9a2918629b6b36e9e06e7
#
_entry.id   d639da9421c9a2918629b6b36e9e06e7
#
_cell.length_a   1.000
_cell.length_b   1.000
_cell.length_c   1.000
_cell.angle_alpha   90.00
_cell.angle_beta   90.00
_cell.angle_gamma   90.00
#
_symmetry.space_group_name_H-M   'P 1'
#
loop_
_entity.id
_entity.type
_entity.pdbx_description
1 polymer ?
#
loop_
_entity_poly.entity_id
_entity_poly.type
_entity_poly.pdbx_seq_one_letter_code
_entity_poly.pdbx_strand_id
1 'polypeptide(L)'
;MAIEYDGPMRKIVVLSFISLDGVMQAPGGPEEDPSSGFQYGGWTAPYFHEADAAAGELMEKQMKSADLLLGRKTFEIFAAYWPKHADYWPGINEVTKYVMSRTMDKSDWQNSVFLRSVDDIKKLKSSEGSDIQVHGSGNLIQTLLRHDLVDELWLKTFPVTLGNGKRLFGEGTIPAAFAMTESLVTPGGVIFANYKRAGDVRTGTVGA
;
A
#
# COMPACT_ATOMS: atom_id res chain seq x y z
N MET A 1 -10.41 -29.95 13.79
CA MET A 1 -11.49 -29.02 14.14
C MET A 1 -10.83 -27.64 14.03
N ALA A 2 -11.08 -26.91 12.93
CA ALA A 2 -10.58 -25.55 12.80
C ALA A 2 -11.42 -24.67 13.74
N ILE A 3 -10.76 -23.94 14.63
CA ILE A 3 -11.41 -22.89 15.44
C ILE A 3 -11.75 -21.78 14.44
N GLU A 4 -13.03 -21.61 14.11
CA GLU A 4 -13.49 -20.43 13.39
C GLU A 4 -13.29 -19.24 14.33
N TYR A 5 -12.43 -18.31 13.93
CA TYR A 5 -12.21 -17.06 14.63
C TYR A 5 -13.43 -16.15 14.42
N ASP A 6 -14.18 -15.90 15.50
CA ASP A 6 -15.41 -15.08 15.51
C ASP A 6 -15.13 -13.59 15.90
N GLY A 7 -13.86 -13.19 15.88
CA GLY A 7 -13.43 -11.83 16.13
C GLY A 7 -13.43 -10.95 14.87
N PRO A 8 -13.25 -9.62 15.03
CA PRO A 8 -13.14 -8.73 13.87
C PRO A 8 -11.92 -9.12 13.02
N MET A 9 -12.14 -9.38 11.72
CA MET A 9 -11.06 -9.64 10.78
C MET A 9 -10.13 -8.43 10.69
N ARG A 10 -8.82 -8.68 10.59
CA ARG A 10 -7.80 -7.65 10.33
C ARG A 10 -8.08 -7.00 8.98
N LYS A 11 -8.03 -5.68 8.90
CA LYS A 11 -8.15 -4.98 7.62
C LYS A 11 -6.85 -5.05 6.84
N ILE A 12 -6.97 -5.16 5.52
CA ILE A 12 -5.87 -4.94 4.59
C ILE A 12 -6.02 -3.53 4.02
N VAL A 13 -5.07 -2.67 4.35
CA VAL A 13 -5.02 -1.26 3.97
C VAL A 13 -3.90 -1.06 2.97
N VAL A 14 -4.22 -0.67 1.75
CA VAL A 14 -3.22 -0.33 0.72
C VAL A 14 -2.88 1.15 0.82
N LEU A 15 -1.62 1.45 1.12
CA LEU A 15 -1.08 2.81 1.09
C LEU A 15 -0.25 2.99 -0.18
N SER A 16 -0.57 4.00 -0.97
CA SER A 16 0.17 4.24 -2.21
C SER A 16 0.27 5.72 -2.57
N PHE A 17 1.45 6.08 -3.09
CA PHE A 17 1.64 7.30 -3.87
C PHE A 17 1.27 6.97 -5.32
N ILE A 18 0.46 7.81 -5.94
CA ILE A 18 0.07 7.66 -7.34
C ILE A 18 0.16 8.99 -8.09
N SER A 19 0.52 8.92 -9.36
CA SER A 19 0.39 10.04 -10.29
C SER A 19 -1.07 10.22 -10.74
N LEU A 20 -1.41 11.31 -11.42
CA LEU A 20 -2.75 11.51 -12.00
C LEU A 20 -3.15 10.41 -12.99
N ASP A 21 -2.19 9.79 -13.67
CA ASP A 21 -2.43 8.65 -14.57
C ASP A 21 -2.26 7.29 -13.86
N GLY A 22 -2.20 7.27 -12.51
CA GLY A 22 -2.25 6.08 -11.67
C GLY A 22 -0.96 5.30 -11.54
N VAL A 23 0.18 5.83 -11.98
CA VAL A 23 1.49 5.19 -11.81
C VAL A 23 1.93 5.27 -10.35
N MET A 24 2.40 4.13 -9.81
CA MET A 24 2.89 3.98 -8.43
C MET A 24 4.37 3.54 -8.36
N GLN A 25 5.05 3.40 -9.49
CA GLN A 25 6.42 2.88 -9.57
C GLN A 25 7.43 3.89 -9.05
N ALA A 26 8.38 3.42 -8.23
CA ALA A 26 9.56 4.14 -7.75
C ALA A 26 9.28 5.58 -7.24
N PRO A 27 8.34 5.79 -6.32
CA PRO A 27 8.02 7.14 -5.86
C PRO A 27 9.11 7.77 -5.02
N GLY A 28 9.91 6.97 -4.27
CA GLY A 28 10.82 7.46 -3.23
C GLY A 28 12.21 7.81 -3.70
N GLY A 29 12.71 7.25 -4.81
CA GLY A 29 14.06 7.53 -5.27
C GLY A 29 14.36 7.09 -6.71
N PRO A 30 15.39 7.71 -7.34
CA PRO A 30 15.73 7.43 -8.74
C PRO A 30 16.04 5.95 -9.04
N GLU A 31 16.69 5.27 -8.10
CA GLU A 31 17.13 3.87 -8.24
C GLU A 31 16.20 2.85 -7.57
N GLU A 32 15.04 3.29 -7.06
CA GLU A 32 14.14 2.42 -6.30
C GLU A 32 13.59 1.26 -7.14
N ASP A 33 13.11 1.54 -8.34
CA ASP A 33 12.64 0.51 -9.28
C ASP A 33 12.78 0.96 -10.74
N PRO A 34 13.98 0.84 -11.36
CA PRO A 34 14.20 1.21 -12.75
C PRO A 34 13.72 0.14 -13.75
N SER A 35 13.02 -0.90 -13.27
CA SER A 35 12.57 -1.99 -14.13
C SER A 35 11.69 -1.49 -15.28
N SER A 36 11.72 -2.18 -16.41
CA SER A 36 11.02 -1.82 -17.65
C SER A 36 11.43 -0.45 -18.22
N GLY A 37 12.64 0.04 -17.88
CA GLY A 37 13.15 1.31 -18.37
C GLY A 37 12.49 2.55 -17.79
N PHE A 38 11.89 2.44 -16.60
CA PHE A 38 11.26 3.59 -15.91
C PHE A 38 12.33 4.62 -15.51
N GLN A 39 12.15 5.88 -15.94
CA GLN A 39 13.15 6.94 -15.81
C GLN A 39 12.79 8.01 -14.79
N TYR A 40 11.58 7.97 -14.21
CA TYR A 40 11.06 9.03 -13.34
C TYR A 40 11.10 8.66 -11.85
N GLY A 41 12.03 7.78 -11.43
CA GLY A 41 12.18 7.43 -10.01
C GLY A 41 12.38 8.66 -9.13
N GLY A 42 11.75 8.69 -7.94
CA GLY A 42 11.79 9.83 -7.03
C GLY A 42 10.84 10.98 -7.40
N TRP A 43 9.87 10.75 -8.28
CA TRP A 43 8.94 11.77 -8.78
C TRP A 43 8.06 12.44 -7.71
N THR A 44 7.99 11.88 -6.50
CA THR A 44 7.27 12.52 -5.39
C THR A 44 8.11 13.57 -4.65
N ALA A 45 9.44 13.47 -4.69
CA ALA A 45 10.35 14.28 -3.89
C ALA A 45 10.11 15.81 -4.00
N PRO A 46 9.83 16.41 -5.18
CA PRO A 46 9.58 17.83 -5.29
C PRO A 46 8.40 18.34 -4.46
N TYR A 47 7.44 17.47 -4.15
CA TYR A 47 6.20 17.82 -3.46
C TYR A 47 6.29 17.73 -1.92
N PHE A 48 7.33 17.09 -1.39
CA PHE A 48 7.52 16.99 0.06
C PHE A 48 8.06 18.27 0.69
N HIS A 49 8.66 19.16 -0.09
CA HIS A 49 9.15 20.45 0.42
C HIS A 49 8.03 21.44 0.72
N GLU A 50 6.84 21.21 0.19
CA GLU A 50 5.65 22.05 0.37
C GLU A 50 4.62 21.42 1.32
N ALA A 51 5.00 20.36 2.05
CA ALA A 51 4.11 19.71 3.00
C ALA A 51 3.74 20.66 4.13
N ASP A 52 2.45 20.88 4.32
CA ASP A 52 1.95 21.60 5.49
C ASP A 52 1.87 20.68 6.73
N ALA A 53 1.59 21.29 7.90
CA ALA A 53 1.51 20.56 9.16
C ALA A 53 0.41 19.48 9.13
N ALA A 54 -0.73 19.73 8.47
CA ALA A 54 -1.85 18.78 8.39
C ALA A 54 -1.48 17.55 7.53
N ALA A 55 -0.73 17.76 6.45
CA ALA A 55 -0.19 16.64 5.65
C ALA A 55 0.82 15.82 6.46
N GLY A 56 1.67 16.47 7.26
CA GLY A 56 2.59 15.82 8.18
C GLY A 56 1.86 14.95 9.20
N GLU A 57 0.87 15.49 9.89
CA GLU A 57 0.05 14.75 10.87
C GLU A 57 -0.66 13.53 10.24
N LEU A 58 -1.19 13.68 9.02
CA LEU A 58 -1.83 12.58 8.32
C LEU A 58 -0.83 11.50 7.91
N MET A 59 0.37 11.89 7.47
CA MET A 59 1.46 10.94 7.18
C MET A 59 1.88 10.17 8.45
N GLU A 60 2.09 10.85 9.57
CA GLU A 60 2.42 10.21 10.85
C GLU A 60 1.33 9.23 11.28
N LYS A 61 0.05 9.61 11.16
CA LYS A 61 -1.09 8.74 11.45
C LYS A 61 -1.05 7.48 10.58
N GLN A 62 -0.73 7.61 9.29
CA GLN A 62 -0.67 6.50 8.35
C GLN A 62 0.58 5.63 8.52
N MET A 63 1.67 6.20 9.05
CA MET A 63 2.92 5.47 9.34
C MET A 63 2.98 4.92 10.77
N LYS A 64 1.88 4.95 11.54
CA LYS A 64 1.85 4.26 12.84
C LYS A 64 2.14 2.78 12.65
N SER A 65 2.86 2.22 13.61
CA SER A 65 3.28 0.82 13.60
C SER A 65 2.09 -0.12 13.40
N ALA A 66 2.10 -0.84 12.32
CA ALA A 66 1.16 -1.88 11.96
C ALA A 66 1.92 -3.01 11.26
N ASP A 67 1.38 -4.22 11.29
CA ASP A 67 1.97 -5.31 10.52
C ASP A 67 1.98 -4.98 9.02
N LEU A 68 3.04 -5.40 8.33
CA LEU A 68 3.20 -5.13 6.90
C LEU A 68 2.94 -6.41 6.09
N LEU A 69 2.28 -6.26 4.95
CA LEU A 69 2.21 -7.29 3.92
C LEU A 69 2.88 -6.75 2.65
N LEU A 70 3.99 -7.34 2.28
CA LEU A 70 4.87 -6.88 1.22
C LEU A 70 5.08 -7.95 0.16
N GLY A 71 5.15 -7.56 -1.10
CA GLY A 71 5.70 -8.44 -2.13
C GLY A 71 7.23 -8.47 -2.02
N ARG A 72 7.85 -9.54 -2.54
CA ARG A 72 9.29 -9.78 -2.42
C ARG A 72 10.15 -8.55 -2.79
N LYS A 73 9.91 -7.92 -3.93
CA LYS A 73 10.72 -6.77 -4.37
C LYS A 73 10.65 -5.58 -3.41
N THR A 74 9.45 -5.20 -2.98
CA THR A 74 9.29 -4.12 -2.00
C THR A 74 9.93 -4.50 -0.66
N PHE A 75 9.81 -5.76 -0.25
CA PHE A 75 10.47 -6.23 0.96
C PHE A 75 12.00 -6.12 0.85
N GLU A 76 12.61 -6.52 -0.29
CA GLU A 76 14.06 -6.41 -0.51
C GLU A 76 14.52 -4.95 -0.42
N ILE A 77 13.78 -4.00 -1.02
CA ILE A 77 14.05 -2.56 -0.94
C ILE A 77 13.96 -2.08 0.52
N PHE A 78 12.88 -2.46 1.21
CA PHE A 78 12.62 -2.05 2.60
C PHE A 78 13.66 -2.62 3.56
N ALA A 79 14.03 -3.89 3.41
CA ALA A 79 15.04 -4.56 4.24
C ALA A 79 16.45 -3.97 4.08
N ALA A 80 16.76 -3.41 2.91
CA ALA A 80 18.02 -2.73 2.67
C ALA A 80 18.09 -1.33 3.32
N TYR A 81 16.95 -0.65 3.47
CA TYR A 81 16.87 0.74 3.90
C TYR A 81 16.41 0.91 5.35
N TRP A 82 15.21 0.40 5.69
CA TRP A 82 14.53 0.73 6.94
C TRP A 82 15.25 0.28 8.22
N PRO A 83 15.97 -0.86 8.29
CA PRO A 83 16.70 -1.23 9.50
C PRO A 83 17.69 -0.16 9.98
N LYS A 84 18.19 0.66 9.07
CA LYS A 84 19.17 1.75 9.35
C LYS A 84 18.52 3.12 9.47
N HIS A 85 17.22 3.24 9.20
CA HIS A 85 16.48 4.51 9.14
C HIS A 85 15.17 4.43 9.97
N ALA A 86 15.17 3.62 11.04
CA ALA A 86 13.99 3.41 11.88
C ALA A 86 13.54 4.70 12.61
N ASP A 87 14.41 5.70 12.73
CA ASP A 87 14.07 7.01 13.30
C ASP A 87 12.97 7.73 12.49
N TYR A 88 12.93 7.49 11.17
CA TYR A 88 11.90 8.04 10.28
C TYR A 88 10.58 7.24 10.27
N TRP A 89 10.61 6.01 10.76
CA TRP A 89 9.44 5.16 10.90
C TRP A 89 9.52 4.36 12.21
N PRO A 90 9.19 4.97 13.34
CA PRO A 90 9.26 4.32 14.64
C PRO A 90 8.44 3.02 14.68
N GLY A 91 9.05 1.95 15.18
CA GLY A 91 8.40 0.64 15.28
C GLY A 91 8.51 -0.25 14.03
N ILE A 92 9.11 0.23 12.91
CA ILE A 92 9.22 -0.55 11.66
C ILE A 92 10.01 -1.85 11.82
N ASN A 93 10.99 -1.90 12.71
CA ASN A 93 11.78 -3.10 12.99
C ASN A 93 11.00 -4.11 13.84
N GLU A 94 10.12 -3.63 14.73
CA GLU A 94 9.38 -4.43 15.71
C GLU A 94 8.13 -5.10 15.12
N VAL A 95 7.44 -4.45 14.17
CA VAL A 95 6.25 -5.01 13.52
C VAL A 95 6.57 -6.27 12.72
N THR A 96 5.56 -7.11 12.49
CA THR A 96 5.70 -8.27 11.62
C THR A 96 5.66 -7.87 10.14
N LYS A 97 6.63 -8.36 9.38
CA LYS A 97 6.69 -8.22 7.92
C LYS A 97 6.30 -9.53 7.27
N TYR A 98 5.04 -9.64 6.82
CA TYR A 98 4.57 -10.75 6.01
C TYR A 98 5.00 -10.56 4.56
N VAL A 99 5.77 -11.49 4.03
CA VAL A 99 6.38 -11.39 2.70
C VAL A 99 5.77 -12.41 1.76
N MET A 100 5.01 -11.94 0.78
CA MET A 100 4.47 -12.81 -0.26
C MET A 100 5.56 -13.17 -1.26
N SER A 101 6.11 -14.38 -1.15
CA SER A 101 7.18 -14.87 -2.03
C SER A 101 7.13 -16.38 -2.19
N ARG A 102 7.30 -16.87 -3.41
CA ARG A 102 7.41 -18.30 -3.69
C ARG A 102 8.85 -18.84 -3.57
N THR A 103 9.83 -17.95 -3.55
CA THR A 103 11.26 -18.33 -3.65
C THR A 103 12.08 -17.88 -2.44
N MET A 104 11.68 -16.81 -1.75
CA MET A 104 12.35 -16.31 -0.56
C MET A 104 11.75 -16.95 0.69
N ASP A 105 12.57 -17.43 1.62
CA ASP A 105 12.14 -18.15 2.83
C ASP A 105 12.84 -17.68 4.11
N LYS A 106 13.82 -16.78 3.99
CA LYS A 106 14.57 -16.21 5.12
C LYS A 106 15.02 -14.79 4.84
N SER A 107 15.25 -14.03 5.90
CA SER A 107 15.82 -12.68 5.89
C SER A 107 16.47 -12.37 7.23
N ASP A 108 17.48 -11.51 7.23
CA ASP A 108 18.11 -10.98 8.44
C ASP A 108 17.28 -9.84 9.08
N TRP A 109 16.31 -9.28 8.37
CA TRP A 109 15.39 -8.30 8.95
C TRP A 109 14.42 -9.03 9.88
N GLN A 110 14.53 -8.72 11.18
CA GLN A 110 13.77 -9.41 12.22
C GLN A 110 12.25 -9.37 11.96
N ASN A 111 11.52 -10.30 12.54
CA ASN A 111 10.06 -10.42 12.42
C ASN A 111 9.55 -10.55 10.98
N SER A 112 10.33 -11.20 10.10
CA SER A 112 9.92 -11.52 8.73
C SER A 112 9.28 -12.90 8.66
N VAL A 113 8.06 -12.98 8.10
CA VAL A 113 7.27 -14.20 7.92
C VAL A 113 6.93 -14.37 6.45
N PHE A 114 7.21 -15.55 5.87
CA PHE A 114 7.04 -15.77 4.44
C PHE A 114 5.75 -16.51 4.12
N LEU A 115 4.91 -15.89 3.28
CA LEU A 115 3.66 -16.44 2.77
C LEU A 115 3.86 -16.99 1.35
N ARG A 116 3.16 -18.08 1.02
CA ARG A 116 3.33 -18.79 -0.26
C ARG A 116 2.14 -18.66 -1.19
N SER A 117 0.96 -18.38 -0.65
CA SER A 117 -0.29 -18.41 -1.37
C SER A 117 -1.27 -17.32 -0.93
N VAL A 118 -2.29 -17.09 -1.74
CA VAL A 118 -3.42 -16.20 -1.38
C VAL A 118 -4.18 -16.74 -0.16
N ASP A 119 -4.23 -18.05 -0.01
CA ASP A 119 -4.91 -18.65 1.14
C ASP A 119 -4.17 -18.38 2.46
N ASP A 120 -2.84 -18.24 2.42
CA ASP A 120 -2.08 -17.80 3.60
C ASP A 120 -2.43 -16.33 3.95
N ILE A 121 -2.65 -15.47 2.95
CA ILE A 121 -3.12 -14.09 3.18
C ILE A 121 -4.52 -14.07 3.77
N LYS A 122 -5.43 -14.92 3.28
CA LYS A 122 -6.79 -15.04 3.84
C LYS A 122 -6.77 -15.51 5.29
N LYS A 123 -5.94 -16.52 5.61
CA LYS A 123 -5.74 -16.99 7.00
C LYS A 123 -5.17 -15.87 7.88
N LEU A 124 -4.19 -15.11 7.39
CA LEU A 124 -3.64 -13.97 8.09
C LEU A 124 -4.71 -12.90 8.35
N LYS A 125 -5.54 -12.58 7.36
CA LYS A 125 -6.65 -11.62 7.51
C LYS A 125 -7.68 -12.07 8.57
N SER A 126 -7.87 -13.37 8.75
CA SER A 126 -8.77 -13.97 9.73
C SER A 126 -8.10 -14.27 11.08
N SER A 127 -6.84 -13.89 11.30
CA SER A 127 -6.14 -14.06 12.58
C SER A 127 -6.29 -12.85 13.48
N GLU A 128 -5.92 -13.01 14.75
CA GLU A 128 -5.78 -11.89 15.67
C GLU A 128 -4.58 -11.01 15.32
N GLY A 129 -4.67 -9.72 15.57
CA GLY A 129 -3.58 -8.75 15.38
C GLY A 129 -4.04 -7.38 14.94
N SER A 130 -3.08 -6.49 14.70
CA SER A 130 -3.32 -5.15 14.13
C SER A 130 -3.77 -5.25 12.68
N ASP A 131 -4.31 -4.16 12.13
CA ASP A 131 -4.53 -4.03 10.70
C ASP A 131 -3.22 -4.23 9.92
N ILE A 132 -3.33 -4.62 8.66
CA ILE A 132 -2.21 -5.01 7.80
C ILE A 132 -2.02 -3.92 6.75
N GLN A 133 -0.88 -3.26 6.76
CA GLN A 133 -0.53 -2.24 5.77
C GLN A 133 0.23 -2.84 4.59
N VAL A 134 -0.13 -2.39 3.38
CA VAL A 134 0.49 -2.78 2.11
C VAL A 134 1.07 -1.54 1.43
N HIS A 135 2.39 -1.40 1.43
CA HIS A 135 3.13 -0.28 0.84
C HIS A 135 3.71 -0.59 -0.57
N GLY A 136 3.11 -1.48 -1.30
CA GLY A 136 3.59 -2.08 -2.55
C GLY A 136 3.76 -3.58 -2.30
N SER A 137 4.14 -4.36 -3.19
CA SER A 137 4.48 -4.32 -4.60
C SER A 137 3.23 -4.26 -5.50
N GLY A 138 3.37 -3.69 -6.70
CA GLY A 138 2.26 -3.63 -7.65
C GLY A 138 1.62 -5.00 -7.92
N ASN A 139 2.42 -6.05 -8.16
CA ASN A 139 1.89 -7.41 -8.39
C ASN A 139 1.11 -7.99 -7.20
N LEU A 140 1.55 -7.71 -5.97
CA LEU A 140 0.81 -8.12 -4.77
C LEU A 140 -0.53 -7.39 -4.71
N ILE A 141 -0.54 -6.08 -4.92
CA ILE A 141 -1.78 -5.27 -4.92
C ILE A 141 -2.76 -5.77 -5.98
N GLN A 142 -2.29 -6.06 -7.22
CA GLN A 142 -3.14 -6.67 -8.25
C GLN A 142 -3.75 -8.00 -7.78
N THR A 143 -2.99 -8.80 -7.04
CA THR A 143 -3.50 -10.06 -6.47
C THR A 143 -4.55 -9.80 -5.39
N LEU A 144 -4.31 -8.86 -4.49
CA LEU A 144 -5.26 -8.49 -3.42
C LEU A 144 -6.57 -7.95 -4.00
N LEU A 145 -6.49 -7.06 -5.00
CA LEU A 145 -7.66 -6.50 -5.69
C LEU A 145 -8.47 -7.60 -6.38
N ARG A 146 -7.81 -8.48 -7.14
CA ARG A 146 -8.47 -9.59 -7.86
C ARG A 146 -9.25 -10.52 -6.93
N HIS A 147 -8.80 -10.69 -5.71
CA HIS A 147 -9.43 -11.54 -4.71
C HIS A 147 -10.34 -10.79 -3.72
N ASP A 148 -10.65 -9.52 -3.98
CA ASP A 148 -11.47 -8.63 -3.11
C ASP A 148 -11.00 -8.63 -1.65
N LEU A 149 -9.69 -8.57 -1.43
CA LEU A 149 -9.07 -8.62 -0.10
C LEU A 149 -8.74 -7.23 0.47
N VAL A 150 -8.86 -6.18 -0.33
CA VAL A 150 -8.54 -4.80 0.08
C VAL A 150 -9.75 -4.17 0.77
N ASP A 151 -9.59 -3.79 2.03
CA ASP A 151 -10.63 -3.13 2.81
C ASP A 151 -10.58 -1.61 2.69
N GLU A 152 -9.36 -1.05 2.64
CA GLU A 152 -9.15 0.39 2.57
C GLU A 152 -8.03 0.74 1.57
N LEU A 153 -8.18 1.90 0.94
CA LEU A 153 -7.17 2.52 0.08
C LEU A 153 -6.83 3.89 0.66
N TRP A 154 -5.56 4.09 1.03
CA TRP A 154 -5.04 5.38 1.51
C TRP A 154 -4.10 5.95 0.46
N LEU A 155 -4.65 6.77 -0.42
CA LEU A 155 -3.96 7.23 -1.62
C LEU A 155 -3.44 8.66 -1.45
N LYS A 156 -2.25 8.91 -1.98
CA LYS A 156 -1.70 10.24 -2.18
C LYS A 156 -1.54 10.44 -3.68
N THR A 157 -2.43 11.26 -4.26
CA THR A 157 -2.42 11.55 -5.70
C THR A 157 -1.63 12.82 -5.94
N PHE A 158 -0.55 12.69 -6.69
CA PHE A 158 0.36 13.79 -7.01
C PHE A 158 -0.04 14.42 -8.34
N PRO A 159 0.07 15.77 -8.48
CA PRO A 159 -0.36 16.50 -9.68
C PRO A 159 0.64 16.35 -10.84
N VAL A 160 0.93 15.12 -11.24
CA VAL A 160 1.87 14.77 -12.31
C VAL A 160 1.35 13.56 -13.10
N THR A 161 1.65 13.50 -14.38
CA THR A 161 1.48 12.33 -15.23
C THR A 161 2.85 11.80 -15.65
N LEU A 162 3.04 10.49 -15.64
CA LEU A 162 4.31 9.83 -15.93
C LEU A 162 4.29 9.02 -17.24
N GLY A 163 3.10 8.71 -17.75
CA GLY A 163 2.90 7.97 -19.00
C GLY A 163 3.19 6.48 -18.86
N ASN A 164 4.45 6.13 -18.62
CA ASN A 164 4.91 4.77 -18.39
C ASN A 164 4.99 4.43 -16.90
N GLY A 165 4.96 3.14 -16.56
CA GLY A 165 5.19 2.65 -15.21
C GLY A 165 4.09 1.70 -14.71
N LYS A 166 4.37 1.06 -13.58
CA LYS A 166 3.42 0.17 -12.90
C LYS A 166 2.29 0.98 -12.29
N ARG A 167 1.05 0.60 -12.59
CA ARG A 167 -0.16 1.29 -12.13
C ARG A 167 -0.78 0.60 -10.93
N LEU A 168 -1.38 1.40 -10.04
CA LEU A 168 -2.13 0.89 -8.90
C LEU A 168 -3.34 0.08 -9.34
N PHE A 169 -4.13 0.63 -10.27
CA PHE A 169 -5.30 -0.03 -10.85
C PHE A 169 -4.94 -0.56 -12.23
N GLY A 170 -4.65 -1.85 -12.30
CA GLY A 170 -4.28 -2.56 -13.51
C GLY A 170 -5.19 -3.77 -13.74
N GLU A 171 -4.66 -4.81 -14.38
CA GLU A 171 -5.42 -6.02 -14.77
C GLU A 171 -6.02 -6.83 -13.62
N GLY A 172 -5.55 -6.63 -12.37
CA GLY A 172 -6.11 -7.25 -11.17
C GLY A 172 -7.31 -6.51 -10.59
N THR A 173 -7.64 -5.33 -11.11
CA THR A 173 -8.73 -4.52 -10.60
C THR A 173 -10.08 -5.14 -10.97
N ILE A 174 -10.92 -5.33 -9.96
CA ILE A 174 -12.32 -5.75 -10.13
C ILE A 174 -13.26 -4.56 -9.89
N PRO A 175 -14.48 -4.58 -10.42
CA PRO A 175 -15.49 -3.59 -10.08
C PRO A 175 -15.77 -3.59 -8.58
N ALA A 176 -15.64 -2.43 -7.95
CA ALA A 176 -15.83 -2.26 -6.52
C ALA A 176 -16.20 -0.81 -6.20
N ALA A 177 -17.12 -0.59 -5.27
CA ALA A 177 -17.43 0.74 -4.77
C ALA A 177 -16.62 1.04 -3.50
N PHE A 178 -16.20 2.30 -3.39
CA PHE A 178 -15.50 2.81 -2.21
C PHE A 178 -16.16 4.10 -1.74
N ALA A 179 -16.20 4.30 -0.43
CA ALA A 179 -16.63 5.54 0.20
C ALA A 179 -15.40 6.28 0.74
N MET A 180 -15.28 7.55 0.43
CA MET A 180 -14.23 8.41 0.98
C MET A 180 -14.51 8.66 2.46
N THR A 181 -13.50 8.44 3.32
CA THR A 181 -13.60 8.62 4.77
C THR A 181 -12.83 9.82 5.27
N GLU A 182 -11.77 10.22 4.57
CA GLU A 182 -10.92 11.35 4.92
C GLU A 182 -10.26 11.90 3.67
N SER A 183 -10.08 13.23 3.59
CA SER A 183 -9.32 13.84 2.50
C SER A 183 -8.65 15.14 2.93
N LEU A 184 -7.52 15.45 2.31
CA LEU A 184 -6.76 16.68 2.48
C LEU A 184 -6.10 17.04 1.15
N VAL A 185 -6.04 18.31 0.83
CA VAL A 185 -5.26 18.82 -0.32
C VAL A 185 -4.15 19.72 0.21
N THR A 186 -2.91 19.43 -0.16
CA THR A 186 -1.74 20.24 0.22
C THR A 186 -1.64 21.49 -0.65
N PRO A 187 -0.92 22.54 -0.21
CA PRO A 187 -0.63 23.71 -1.05
C PRO A 187 0.04 23.35 -2.39
N GLY A 188 0.88 22.32 -2.41
CA GLY A 188 1.51 21.77 -3.63
C GLY A 188 0.59 20.94 -4.51
N GLY A 189 -0.71 20.85 -4.18
CA GLY A 189 -1.72 20.15 -4.98
C GLY A 189 -1.74 18.63 -4.85
N VAL A 190 -1.04 18.05 -3.86
CA VAL A 190 -1.15 16.62 -3.55
C VAL A 190 -2.46 16.36 -2.83
N ILE A 191 -3.24 15.39 -3.31
CA ILE A 191 -4.50 14.97 -2.71
C ILE A 191 -4.27 13.71 -1.89
N PHE A 192 -4.44 13.80 -0.59
CA PHE A 192 -4.58 12.67 0.30
C PHE A 192 -6.05 12.26 0.34
N ALA A 193 -6.34 11.00 0.11
CA ALA A 193 -7.72 10.50 0.16
C ALA A 193 -7.74 9.06 0.69
N ASN A 194 -8.46 8.86 1.78
CA ASN A 194 -8.69 7.56 2.38
C ASN A 194 -10.08 7.05 1.97
N TYR A 195 -10.12 5.84 1.46
CA TYR A 195 -11.33 5.18 0.99
C TYR A 195 -11.52 3.85 1.71
N LYS A 196 -12.77 3.52 2.02
CA LYS A 196 -13.18 2.22 2.57
C LYS A 196 -14.05 1.48 1.55
N ARG A 197 -13.88 0.16 1.44
CA ARG A 197 -14.71 -0.73 0.63
C ARG A 197 -16.18 -0.55 1.00
N ALA A 198 -17.06 -0.27 0.02
CA ALA A 198 -18.47 0.08 0.21
C ALA A 198 -19.43 -0.84 -0.57
N GLY A 199 -18.95 -2.04 -0.95
CA GLY A 199 -19.75 -3.03 -1.65
C GLY A 199 -19.62 -2.95 -3.18
N ASP A 200 -20.62 -3.38 -3.90
CA ASP A 200 -20.59 -3.51 -5.36
C ASP A 200 -20.90 -2.18 -6.06
N VAL A 201 -20.45 -2.07 -7.31
CA VAL A 201 -20.76 -0.92 -8.15
C VAL A 201 -22.26 -0.87 -8.43
N ARG A 202 -22.87 0.27 -8.18
CA ARG A 202 -24.26 0.56 -8.55
C ARG A 202 -24.28 1.43 -9.80
N THR A 203 -25.20 1.13 -10.69
CA THR A 203 -25.42 1.90 -11.93
C THR A 203 -26.78 2.56 -11.93
N GLY A 204 -26.94 3.63 -12.70
CA GLY A 204 -28.20 4.36 -12.82
C GLY A 204 -28.14 5.34 -14.02
N THR A 205 -29.24 6.04 -14.28
CA THR A 205 -29.33 7.06 -15.30
C THR A 205 -29.21 8.44 -14.67
N VAL A 206 -28.33 9.30 -15.18
CA VAL A 206 -28.20 10.68 -14.71
C VAL A 206 -29.45 11.46 -15.09
N GLY A 207 -30.12 12.09 -14.11
CA GLY A 207 -31.32 12.88 -14.33
C GLY A 207 -32.62 12.08 -14.37
N ALA A 208 -32.59 10.80 -13.98
CA ALA A 208 -33.80 9.98 -13.80
C ALA A 208 -34.24 9.95 -12.34
#